data_4a1095a1c317348cb12f30464148ea0b
#
_entry.id   4a1095a1c317348cb12f30464148ea0b
#
_cell.length_a   1.000
_cell.length_b   1.000
_cell.length_c   1.000
_cell.angle_alpha   90.00
_cell.angle_beta   90.00
_cell.angle_gamma   90.00
#
_symmetry.space_group_name_H-M   'P 1'
#
loop_
_entity.id
_entity.type
_entity.pdbx_description
1 polymer ?
#
loop_
_entity_poly.entity_id
_entity_poly.type
_entity_poly.pdbx_seq_one_letter_code
_entity_poly.pdbx_strand_id
1 'polypeptide(L)'
;MSNSYQIIDEKTWERAMHCMVFRNSIEPAFCITFEADITDFKRMVKEQGISFTLAMVYAVCKCANKIEAFRYRFVDGQVVLYDRIDTAFTYLNKETNLFKVVNVPMIDDLKEYCELALKTADEQKAYFTGPLGNDVFQCSPMPLSLIHISEPTRH
;
A
#
# COMPACT_ATOMS: atom_id res chain seq x y z
N MET A 1 -1.33 7.47 -14.70
CA MET A 1 -0.92 8.87 -14.41
C MET A 1 -0.14 8.82 -13.12
N SER A 2 1.06 9.42 -13.05
CA SER A 2 1.79 9.54 -11.79
C SER A 2 1.13 10.60 -10.92
N ASN A 3 1.11 10.38 -9.60
CA ASN A 3 0.60 11.37 -8.66
C ASN A 3 1.52 12.59 -8.62
N SER A 4 0.95 13.76 -8.41
CA SER A 4 1.72 14.99 -8.23
C SER A 4 2.43 15.02 -6.88
N TYR A 5 3.53 15.72 -6.82
CA TYR A 5 4.29 15.94 -5.59
C TYR A 5 4.93 17.32 -5.56
N GLN A 6 5.26 17.77 -4.37
CA GLN A 6 6.07 18.96 -4.12
C GLN A 6 7.43 18.58 -3.56
N ILE A 7 8.48 19.28 -3.99
CA ILE A 7 9.82 19.14 -3.41
C ILE A 7 9.87 19.86 -2.08
N ILE A 8 10.41 19.20 -1.06
CA ILE A 8 10.56 19.77 0.28
C ILE A 8 11.89 20.52 0.40
N ASP A 9 11.84 21.76 0.83
CA ASP A 9 13.05 22.51 1.21
C ASP A 9 13.57 21.99 2.56
N GLU A 10 14.57 21.11 2.49
CA GLU A 10 15.15 20.48 3.69
C GLU A 10 15.84 21.49 4.64
N LYS A 11 16.11 22.72 4.21
CA LYS A 11 16.69 23.75 5.09
C LYS A 11 15.68 24.28 6.12
N THR A 12 14.41 24.26 5.78
CA THR A 12 13.32 24.77 6.61
C THR A 12 12.41 23.69 7.16
N TRP A 13 12.59 22.44 6.70
CA TRP A 13 11.74 21.32 7.09
C TRP A 13 12.05 20.83 8.51
N GLU A 14 11.06 20.79 9.38
CA GLU A 14 11.21 20.40 10.79
C GLU A 14 11.81 19.01 11.00
N ARG A 15 11.59 18.09 10.05
CA ARG A 15 12.10 16.70 10.10
C ARG A 15 13.45 16.50 9.44
N ALA A 16 14.08 17.54 8.90
CA ALA A 16 15.32 17.44 8.15
C ALA A 16 16.43 16.74 8.92
N MET A 17 16.61 17.06 10.21
CA MET A 17 17.63 16.43 11.06
C MET A 17 17.38 14.92 11.23
N HIS A 18 16.15 14.52 11.51
CA HIS A 18 15.80 13.10 11.65
C HIS A 18 15.94 12.36 10.31
N CYS A 19 15.51 12.99 9.23
CA CYS A 19 15.69 12.46 7.88
C CYS A 19 17.17 12.22 7.55
N MET A 20 18.05 13.16 7.89
CA MET A 20 19.49 13.03 7.68
C MET A 20 20.09 11.84 8.45
N VAL A 21 19.65 11.60 9.68
CA VAL A 21 20.11 10.47 10.50
C VAL A 21 19.77 9.13 9.84
N PHE A 22 18.53 8.99 9.35
CA PHE A 22 18.04 7.72 8.81
C PHE A 22 18.33 7.52 7.32
N ARG A 23 18.54 8.58 6.56
CA ARG A 23 18.77 8.54 5.10
C ARG A 23 19.91 7.59 4.69
N ASN A 24 20.96 7.54 5.48
CA ASN A 24 22.15 6.74 5.21
C ASN A 24 22.21 5.45 6.05
N SER A 25 21.16 5.13 6.79
CA SER A 25 21.09 3.88 7.52
C SER A 25 20.95 2.69 6.57
N ILE A 26 21.64 1.59 6.88
CA ILE A 26 21.56 0.35 6.10
C ILE A 26 20.14 -0.22 6.16
N GLU A 27 19.50 -0.16 7.34
CA GLU A 27 18.12 -0.59 7.56
C GLU A 27 17.33 0.50 8.31
N PRO A 28 16.81 1.52 7.61
CA PRO A 28 16.04 2.59 8.23
C PRO A 28 14.57 2.17 8.50
N ALA A 29 14.34 0.91 8.77
CA ALA A 29 13.01 0.34 8.95
C ALA A 29 12.81 -0.18 10.37
N PHE A 30 11.59 -0.16 10.85
CA PHE A 30 11.16 -0.83 12.06
C PHE A 30 9.83 -1.53 11.81
N CYS A 31 9.55 -2.58 12.57
CA CYS A 31 8.31 -3.33 12.49
C CYS A 31 7.49 -3.12 13.77
N ILE A 32 6.19 -2.85 13.59
CA ILE A 32 5.24 -2.78 14.70
C ILE A 32 4.16 -3.83 14.46
N THR A 33 3.91 -4.65 15.48
CA THR A 33 2.80 -5.60 15.48
C THR A 33 1.82 -5.19 16.57
N PHE A 34 0.54 -5.16 16.23
CA PHE A 34 -0.54 -4.87 17.17
C PHE A 34 -1.78 -5.68 16.80
N GLU A 35 -2.64 -5.89 17.79
CA GLU A 35 -3.93 -6.54 17.59
C GLU A 35 -5.02 -5.48 17.36
N ALA A 36 -5.91 -5.75 16.42
CA ALA A 36 -7.06 -4.90 16.14
C ALA A 36 -8.30 -5.75 15.93
N ASP A 37 -9.41 -5.38 16.55
CA ASP A 37 -10.71 -6.01 16.29
C ASP A 37 -11.26 -5.50 14.94
N ILE A 38 -11.37 -6.41 14.00
CA ILE A 38 -11.88 -6.15 12.65
C ILE A 38 -13.19 -6.87 12.36
N THR A 39 -13.89 -7.34 13.42
CA THR A 39 -15.11 -8.14 13.29
C THR A 39 -16.17 -7.45 12.45
N ASP A 40 -16.44 -6.18 12.73
CA ASP A 40 -17.46 -5.41 12.00
C ASP A 40 -17.03 -5.11 10.56
N PHE A 41 -15.75 -4.80 10.36
CA PHE A 41 -15.20 -4.61 9.02
C PHE A 41 -15.33 -5.89 8.18
N LYS A 42 -14.95 -7.04 8.73
CA LYS A 42 -15.06 -8.34 8.05
C LYS A 42 -16.52 -8.67 7.70
N ARG A 43 -17.45 -8.37 8.61
CA ARG A 43 -18.89 -8.56 8.38
C ARG A 43 -19.40 -7.70 7.22
N MET A 44 -19.10 -6.41 7.24
CA MET A 44 -19.47 -5.45 6.20
C MET A 44 -18.93 -5.87 4.83
N VAL A 45 -17.66 -6.24 4.75
CA VAL A 45 -17.01 -6.71 3.51
C VAL A 45 -17.71 -7.97 2.96
N LYS A 46 -18.06 -8.91 3.83
CA LYS A 46 -18.78 -10.15 3.45
C LYS A 46 -20.18 -9.85 2.95
N GLU A 47 -20.92 -8.97 3.62
CA GLU A 47 -22.27 -8.54 3.21
C GLU A 47 -22.28 -7.87 1.86
N GLN A 48 -21.22 -7.11 1.53
CA GLN A 48 -21.05 -6.46 0.22
C GLN A 48 -20.52 -7.41 -0.86
N GLY A 49 -20.12 -8.62 -0.51
CA GLY A 49 -19.60 -9.60 -1.47
C GLY A 49 -18.26 -9.24 -2.09
N ILE A 50 -17.44 -8.41 -1.41
CA ILE A 50 -16.13 -7.97 -1.90
C ILE A 50 -14.98 -8.73 -1.24
N SER A 51 -13.81 -8.71 -1.89
CA SER A 51 -12.61 -9.36 -1.37
C SER A 51 -12.11 -8.69 -0.10
N PHE A 52 -11.99 -9.45 1.00
CA PHE A 52 -11.45 -8.96 2.26
C PHE A 52 -10.02 -8.40 2.09
N THR A 53 -9.17 -9.09 1.35
CA THR A 53 -7.78 -8.66 1.11
C THR A 53 -7.74 -7.29 0.41
N LEU A 54 -8.52 -7.12 -0.66
CA LEU A 54 -8.56 -5.86 -1.39
C LEU A 54 -9.19 -4.74 -0.57
N ALA A 55 -10.22 -5.05 0.22
CA ALA A 55 -10.82 -4.10 1.15
C ALA A 55 -9.82 -3.63 2.22
N MET A 56 -8.96 -4.52 2.74
CA MET A 56 -7.91 -4.17 3.68
C MET A 56 -6.83 -3.30 3.02
N VAL A 57 -6.37 -3.66 1.83
CA VAL A 57 -5.41 -2.85 1.04
C VAL A 57 -5.94 -1.43 0.86
N TYR A 58 -7.21 -1.31 0.45
CA TYR A 58 -7.88 -0.03 0.32
C TYR A 58 -7.91 0.76 1.63
N ALA A 59 -8.41 0.13 2.70
CA ALA A 59 -8.59 0.79 4.00
C ALA A 59 -7.26 1.32 4.55
N VAL A 60 -6.21 0.49 4.50
CA VAL A 60 -4.86 0.87 4.97
C VAL A 60 -4.31 2.03 4.15
N CYS A 61 -4.38 1.96 2.82
CA CYS A 61 -3.90 3.03 1.95
C CYS A 61 -4.71 4.33 2.12
N LYS A 62 -6.03 4.23 2.27
CA LYS A 62 -6.90 5.38 2.56
C LYS A 62 -6.55 6.06 3.88
N CYS A 63 -6.24 5.28 4.90
CA CYS A 63 -5.77 5.82 6.18
C CYS A 63 -4.37 6.44 6.06
N ALA A 64 -3.45 5.78 5.36
CA ALA A 64 -2.10 6.29 5.13
C ALA A 64 -2.12 7.64 4.38
N ASN A 65 -3.00 7.81 3.39
CA ASN A 65 -3.16 9.08 2.68
C ASN A 65 -3.59 10.25 3.57
N LYS A 66 -4.24 9.98 4.70
CA LYS A 66 -4.63 11.01 5.68
C LYS A 66 -3.46 11.48 6.55
N ILE A 67 -2.38 10.73 6.58
CA ILE A 67 -1.21 11.01 7.42
C ILE A 67 -0.06 11.45 6.52
N GLU A 68 0.30 12.73 6.59
CA GLU A 68 1.34 13.32 5.75
C GLU A 68 2.65 12.52 5.77
N ALA A 69 3.06 12.03 6.95
CA ALA A 69 4.28 11.27 7.14
C ALA A 69 4.40 10.03 6.23
N PHE A 70 3.28 9.43 5.85
CA PHE A 70 3.27 8.27 4.95
C PHE A 70 3.38 8.64 3.46
N ARG A 71 3.30 9.92 3.12
CA ARG A 71 3.37 10.41 1.73
C ARG A 71 4.72 10.97 1.34
N TYR A 72 5.67 11.09 2.27
CA TYR A 72 7.05 11.47 1.96
C TYR A 72 7.79 10.34 1.24
N ARG A 73 8.58 10.71 0.24
CA ARG A 73 9.44 9.79 -0.53
C ARG A 73 10.77 10.46 -0.87
N PHE A 74 11.74 9.63 -1.26
CA PHE A 74 12.96 10.10 -1.88
C PHE A 74 12.86 9.93 -3.40
N VAL A 75 13.00 11.01 -4.15
CA VAL A 75 13.03 11.02 -5.61
C VAL A 75 14.29 11.77 -6.02
N ASP A 76 15.17 11.12 -6.76
CA ASP A 76 16.46 11.69 -7.21
C ASP A 76 17.28 12.34 -6.08
N GLY A 77 17.26 11.70 -4.90
CA GLY A 77 18.00 12.18 -3.72
C GLY A 77 17.32 13.32 -2.96
N GLN A 78 16.21 13.85 -3.44
CA GLN A 78 15.42 14.90 -2.77
C GLN A 78 14.26 14.29 -2.00
N VAL A 79 13.86 14.98 -0.92
CA VAL A 79 12.61 14.66 -0.21
C VAL A 79 11.46 15.30 -0.96
N VAL A 80 10.45 14.51 -1.27
CA VAL A 80 9.22 14.97 -1.89
C VAL A 80 8.00 14.55 -1.06
N LEU A 81 6.95 15.35 -1.10
CA LEU A 81 5.65 15.04 -0.51
C LEU A 81 4.65 14.82 -1.64
N TYR A 82 4.15 13.61 -1.77
CA TYR A 82 3.08 13.32 -2.72
C TYR A 82 1.73 13.82 -2.23
N ASP A 83 0.91 14.34 -3.14
CA ASP A 83 -0.46 14.74 -2.83
C ASP A 83 -1.31 13.52 -2.46
N ARG A 84 -1.05 12.42 -3.14
CA ARG A 84 -1.69 11.12 -2.91
C ARG A 84 -0.72 10.00 -3.25
N ILE A 85 -0.83 8.91 -2.53
CA ILE A 85 -0.17 7.64 -2.84
C ILE A 85 -1.23 6.60 -3.23
N ASP A 86 -0.90 5.79 -4.22
CA ASP A 86 -1.73 4.71 -4.72
C ASP A 86 -1.35 3.37 -4.07
N THR A 87 -2.04 2.31 -4.40
CA THR A 87 -1.75 0.98 -3.84
C THR A 87 -0.87 0.16 -4.75
N ALA A 88 0.05 -0.60 -4.16
CA ALA A 88 0.74 -1.70 -4.81
C ALA A 88 0.62 -2.94 -3.94
N PHE A 89 0.16 -4.04 -4.48
CA PHE A 89 -0.01 -5.30 -3.75
C PHE A 89 0.34 -6.52 -4.61
N THR A 90 0.63 -7.61 -3.94
CA THR A 90 0.88 -8.88 -4.63
C THR A 90 -0.43 -9.62 -4.90
N TYR A 91 -0.54 -10.20 -6.07
CA TYR A 91 -1.67 -11.00 -6.51
C TYR A 91 -1.19 -12.34 -7.05
N LEU A 92 -1.72 -13.44 -6.51
CA LEU A 92 -1.34 -14.78 -6.92
C LEU A 92 -2.02 -15.17 -8.23
N ASN A 93 -1.23 -15.49 -9.24
CA ASN A 93 -1.74 -16.18 -10.42
C ASN A 93 -1.90 -17.67 -10.10
N LYS A 94 -3.14 -18.15 -10.06
CA LYS A 94 -3.47 -19.52 -9.68
C LYS A 94 -3.03 -20.56 -10.71
N GLU A 95 -2.89 -20.17 -11.99
CA GLU A 95 -2.48 -21.09 -13.05
C GLU A 95 -0.99 -21.41 -12.99
N THR A 96 -0.18 -20.38 -12.73
CA THR A 96 1.29 -20.51 -12.71
C THR A 96 1.85 -20.69 -11.30
N ASN A 97 1.02 -20.47 -10.27
CA ASN A 97 1.42 -20.41 -8.85
C ASN A 97 2.53 -19.38 -8.56
N LEU A 98 2.60 -18.34 -9.39
CA LEU A 98 3.51 -17.20 -9.21
C LEU A 98 2.72 -15.96 -8.85
N PHE A 99 3.32 -15.06 -8.06
CA PHE A 99 2.70 -13.78 -7.76
C PHE A 99 3.11 -12.71 -8.78
N LYS A 100 2.24 -11.75 -8.98
CA LYS A 100 2.52 -10.51 -9.70
C LYS A 100 2.26 -9.31 -8.80
N VAL A 101 2.93 -8.18 -9.07
CA VAL A 101 2.68 -6.92 -8.38
C VAL A 101 1.70 -6.10 -9.20
N VAL A 102 0.62 -5.70 -8.56
CA VAL A 102 -0.47 -4.95 -9.19
C VAL A 102 -0.54 -3.56 -8.56
N ASN A 103 -0.50 -2.54 -9.41
CA ASN A 103 -0.64 -1.14 -9.00
C ASN A 103 -2.04 -0.65 -9.35
N VAL A 104 -2.74 -0.08 -8.37
CA VAL A 104 -4.11 0.40 -8.54
C VAL A 104 -4.24 1.81 -7.98
N PRO A 105 -4.76 2.77 -8.75
CA PRO A 105 -4.99 4.10 -8.24
C PRO A 105 -6.03 4.10 -7.13
N MET A 106 -5.80 4.94 -6.10
CA MET A 106 -6.79 5.16 -5.06
C MET A 106 -7.97 5.95 -5.60
N ILE A 107 -9.17 5.44 -5.34
CA ILE A 107 -10.44 6.11 -5.62
C ILE A 107 -11.27 6.16 -4.33
N ASP A 108 -12.35 6.91 -4.30
CA ASP A 108 -13.08 7.17 -3.05
C ASP A 108 -13.99 6.01 -2.61
N ASP A 109 -14.57 5.30 -3.57
CA ASP A 109 -15.48 4.19 -3.29
C ASP A 109 -14.76 2.86 -3.13
N LEU A 110 -15.05 2.14 -2.05
CA LEU A 110 -14.44 0.86 -1.73
C LEU A 110 -14.81 -0.24 -2.73
N LYS A 111 -16.08 -0.29 -3.14
CA LYS A 111 -16.56 -1.34 -4.03
C LYS A 111 -15.99 -1.17 -5.43
N GLU A 112 -16.05 0.05 -5.96
CA GLU A 112 -15.45 0.41 -7.24
C GLU A 112 -13.94 0.15 -7.25
N TYR A 113 -13.25 0.46 -6.13
CA TYR A 113 -11.83 0.16 -5.98
C TYR A 113 -11.57 -1.36 -6.07
N CYS A 114 -12.34 -2.18 -5.36
CA CYS A 114 -12.15 -3.63 -5.39
C CYS A 114 -12.41 -4.23 -6.78
N GLU A 115 -13.43 -3.73 -7.49
CA GLU A 115 -13.72 -4.12 -8.86
C GLU A 115 -12.58 -3.72 -9.82
N LEU A 116 -12.09 -2.48 -9.70
CA LEU A 116 -10.94 -1.99 -10.47
C LEU A 116 -9.68 -2.81 -10.20
N ALA A 117 -9.41 -3.13 -8.92
CA ALA A 117 -8.24 -3.91 -8.51
C ALA A 117 -8.27 -5.34 -9.08
N LEU A 118 -9.41 -6.01 -9.04
CA LEU A 118 -9.59 -7.34 -9.64
C LEU A 118 -9.42 -7.27 -11.16
N LYS A 119 -10.07 -6.34 -11.82
CA LYS A 119 -9.94 -6.13 -13.26
C LYS A 119 -8.48 -5.90 -13.67
N THR A 120 -7.81 -4.98 -12.98
CA THR A 120 -6.39 -4.67 -13.24
C THR A 120 -5.51 -5.91 -13.02
N ALA A 121 -5.77 -6.66 -11.94
CA ALA A 121 -5.05 -7.89 -11.67
C ALA A 121 -5.25 -8.95 -12.75
N ASP A 122 -6.47 -9.14 -13.25
CA ASP A 122 -6.77 -10.14 -14.27
C ASP A 122 -6.23 -9.74 -15.65
N GLU A 123 -6.35 -8.48 -16.04
CA GLU A 123 -5.88 -7.96 -17.32
C GLU A 123 -4.35 -7.85 -17.42
N GLN A 124 -3.66 -7.65 -16.28
CA GLN A 124 -2.21 -7.51 -16.25
C GLN A 124 -1.50 -8.82 -16.61
N LYS A 125 -0.85 -8.85 -17.78
CA LYS A 125 -0.06 -10.00 -18.24
C LYS A 125 1.34 -10.05 -17.65
N ALA A 126 1.97 -8.90 -17.43
CA ALA A 126 3.30 -8.80 -16.85
C ALA A 126 3.28 -9.09 -15.35
N TYR A 127 4.29 -9.81 -14.85
CA TYR A 127 4.44 -10.04 -13.41
C TYR A 127 4.83 -8.77 -12.66
N PHE A 128 5.61 -7.90 -13.30
CA PHE A 128 6.03 -6.62 -12.76
C PHE A 128 5.82 -5.55 -13.82
N THR A 129 5.17 -4.45 -13.47
CA THR A 129 4.87 -3.34 -14.37
C THR A 129 5.94 -2.25 -14.39
N GLY A 130 7.16 -2.60 -14.03
CA GLY A 130 8.29 -1.70 -13.94
C GLY A 130 8.81 -1.56 -12.51
N PRO A 131 9.78 -0.67 -12.25
CA PRO A 131 10.18 -0.39 -10.89
C PRO A 131 8.95 0.04 -10.11
N LEU A 132 8.81 -0.48 -8.91
CA LEU A 132 7.76 -0.06 -7.98
C LEU A 132 7.88 1.45 -7.86
N GLY A 133 6.88 2.18 -8.37
CA GLY A 133 6.91 3.64 -8.40
C GLY A 133 7.02 4.22 -6.99
N ASN A 134 7.66 5.38 -6.89
CA ASN A 134 7.77 6.09 -5.61
C ASN A 134 6.41 6.62 -5.11
N ASP A 135 5.43 6.71 -6.00
CA ASP A 135 4.07 7.22 -5.75
C ASP A 135 3.09 6.17 -5.25
N VAL A 136 3.55 4.96 -4.96
CA VAL A 136 2.69 3.89 -4.44
C VAL A 136 2.96 3.60 -2.98
N PHE A 137 1.90 3.26 -2.26
CA PHE A 137 1.97 2.64 -0.94
C PHE A 137 2.15 1.14 -1.16
N GLN A 138 3.37 0.69 -0.92
CA GLN A 138 3.67 -0.72 -1.06
C GLN A 138 3.05 -1.48 0.11
N CYS A 139 1.95 -2.16 -0.14
CA CYS A 139 1.45 -3.21 0.73
C CYS A 139 2.27 -4.52 0.55
N SER A 140 3.41 -4.44 -0.11
CA SER A 140 4.11 -5.59 -0.68
C SER A 140 5.09 -6.32 0.22
N PRO A 141 5.76 -5.77 1.21
CA PRO A 141 6.35 -6.67 2.22
C PRO A 141 5.31 -7.18 3.22
N MET A 142 4.11 -6.63 3.17
CA MET A 142 3.02 -6.92 4.09
C MET A 142 2.04 -8.03 3.65
N PRO A 143 1.93 -8.45 2.37
CA PRO A 143 0.93 -9.45 2.01
C PRO A 143 1.16 -10.82 2.63
N LEU A 144 2.39 -11.16 2.96
CA LEU A 144 2.66 -12.40 3.71
C LEU A 144 2.15 -12.33 5.14
N SER A 145 2.17 -11.18 5.78
CA SER A 145 1.59 -10.99 7.11
C SER A 145 0.08 -10.72 7.07
N LEU A 146 -0.44 -10.11 6.00
CA LEU A 146 -1.89 -9.97 5.79
C LEU A 146 -2.55 -11.29 5.36
N ILE A 147 -1.81 -12.18 4.69
CA ILE A 147 -2.27 -13.55 4.38
C ILE A 147 -2.29 -14.40 5.68
N HIS A 148 -1.45 -14.08 6.64
CA HIS A 148 -1.47 -14.66 7.99
C HIS A 148 -2.45 -13.96 8.96
N ILE A 149 -3.32 -13.08 8.49
CA ILE A 149 -4.59 -12.83 9.18
C ILE A 149 -5.42 -14.09 8.97
N SER A 150 -4.96 -15.14 9.62
CA SER A 150 -5.47 -16.48 9.57
C SER A 150 -6.95 -16.43 9.91
N GLU A 151 -7.71 -17.18 9.16
CA GLU A 151 -8.95 -17.71 9.68
C GLU A 151 -8.70 -18.22 11.11
N PRO A 152 -9.54 -17.86 12.10
CA PRO A 152 -9.44 -18.48 13.40
C PRO A 152 -9.53 -19.98 13.16
N THR A 153 -8.45 -20.68 13.45
CA THR A 153 -8.46 -22.15 13.50
C THR A 153 -9.63 -22.54 14.37
N ARG A 154 -10.64 -23.14 13.76
CA ARG A 154 -11.71 -23.81 14.50
C ARG A 154 -11.06 -24.98 15.23
N HIS A 155 -10.93 -24.81 16.55
CA HIS A 155 -10.84 -25.92 17.46
C HIS A 155 -12.25 -26.33 17.90
#